data_ce97e4e38183d54dd8d93c0098cdc4ca
#
_entry.id   ce97e4e38183d54dd8d93c0098cdc4ca
#
_cell.length_a   1.000
_cell.length_b   1.000
_cell.length_c   1.000
_cell.angle_alpha   90.00
_cell.angle_beta   90.00
_cell.angle_gamma   90.00
#
_symmetry.space_group_name_H-M   'P 1'
#
loop_
_entity.id
_entity.type
_entity.pdbx_description
1 polymer ?
#
loop_
_entity_poly.entity_id
_entity_poly.type
_entity_poly.pdbx_seq_one_letter_code
_entity_poly.pdbx_strand_id
1 'polypeptide(L)'
;MQTEKDILVKEAKFSKEKIFIFDLDDTLVITDAKIQVCDKGGKACFSLTPEEFNSYQHDPKHILNFDDFKSLEIMKAGRLITKYLNILEREYKKGNAIGVITARDDQEMIYTWLKEHVGFHVKKDFIWAINDPKLNLVGTIAQKKEEAFKWFIEQGYIDLTFFDDDRANVKIIKGIQKDYKDLKIKTHLAKK
;
A
#
# COMPACT_ATOMS: atom_id res chain seq x y z
N MET A 1 36.31 -25.05 4.93
CA MET A 1 35.04 -25.45 4.29
C MET A 1 33.96 -24.50 4.75
N GLN A 2 33.49 -23.60 3.90
CA GLN A 2 32.31 -22.78 4.17
C GLN A 2 31.07 -23.66 4.16
N THR A 3 30.25 -23.59 5.20
CA THR A 3 29.06 -24.42 5.30
C THR A 3 27.96 -23.90 4.38
N GLU A 4 27.03 -24.77 3.91
CA GLU A 4 25.84 -24.38 3.12
C GLU A 4 25.04 -23.23 3.74
N LYS A 5 25.03 -23.13 5.07
CA LYS A 5 24.41 -22.04 5.82
C LYS A 5 25.08 -20.67 5.54
N ASP A 6 26.40 -20.65 5.37
CA ASP A 6 27.14 -19.40 5.08
C ASP A 6 26.91 -18.94 3.63
N ILE A 7 26.64 -19.88 2.72
CA ILE A 7 26.28 -19.60 1.34
C ILE A 7 24.87 -19.03 1.25
N LEU A 8 23.89 -19.63 1.96
CA LEU A 8 22.51 -19.15 2.03
C LEU A 8 22.38 -17.76 2.68
N VAL A 9 23.20 -17.47 3.69
CA VAL A 9 23.24 -16.13 4.32
C VAL A 9 23.87 -15.09 3.39
N LYS A 10 24.84 -15.48 2.54
CA LYS A 10 25.38 -14.60 1.50
C LYS A 10 24.39 -14.33 0.37
N GLU A 11 23.66 -15.35 -0.11
CA GLU A 11 22.66 -15.20 -1.16
C GLU A 11 21.48 -14.33 -0.71
N ALA A 12 21.04 -14.41 0.56
CA ALA A 12 20.02 -13.54 1.13
C ALA A 12 20.43 -12.06 1.22
N LYS A 13 21.72 -11.73 1.12
CA LYS A 13 22.21 -10.35 1.08
C LYS A 13 22.18 -9.69 -0.30
N PHE A 14 21.98 -10.44 -1.38
CA PHE A 14 22.10 -9.92 -2.75
C PHE A 14 20.84 -9.28 -3.35
N SER A 15 19.68 -9.28 -2.67
CA SER A 15 18.44 -8.75 -3.24
C SER A 15 17.97 -7.39 -2.69
N LYS A 16 18.82 -6.64 -1.98
CA LYS A 16 18.45 -5.33 -1.39
C LYS A 16 18.63 -4.13 -2.33
N GLU A 17 18.96 -4.34 -3.60
CA GLU A 17 19.18 -3.21 -4.49
C GLU A 17 17.88 -2.56 -4.95
N LYS A 18 16.83 -3.36 -5.20
CA LYS A 18 15.65 -2.89 -5.89
C LYS A 18 14.35 -3.34 -5.24
N ILE A 19 13.42 -2.40 -5.10
CA ILE A 19 12.06 -2.69 -4.61
C ILE A 19 11.02 -1.96 -5.45
N PHE A 20 9.91 -2.65 -5.71
CA PHE A 20 8.71 -2.09 -6.31
C PHE A 20 7.61 -2.03 -5.25
N ILE A 21 7.10 -0.85 -5.00
CA ILE A 21 6.14 -0.55 -3.95
C ILE A 21 4.83 -0.11 -4.61
N PHE A 22 3.75 -0.74 -4.23
CA PHE A 22 2.42 -0.48 -4.80
C PHE A 22 1.47 0.00 -3.71
N ASP A 23 0.68 1.02 -4.04
CA ASP A 23 -0.58 1.22 -3.36
C ASP A 23 -1.56 0.08 -3.75
N LEU A 24 -2.67 -0.03 -3.05
CA LEU A 24 -3.63 -1.12 -3.22
C LEU A 24 -4.89 -0.69 -3.95
N ASP A 25 -5.70 0.15 -3.30
CA ASP A 25 -6.98 0.60 -3.84
C ASP A 25 -6.75 1.53 -5.04
N ASP A 26 -7.50 1.29 -6.13
CA ASP A 26 -7.37 2.02 -7.39
C ASP A 26 -5.99 1.93 -8.08
N THR A 27 -5.06 1.14 -7.48
CA THR A 27 -3.74 0.81 -8.05
C THR A 27 -3.64 -0.67 -8.44
N LEU A 28 -3.88 -1.60 -7.54
CA LEU A 28 -3.89 -3.04 -7.80
C LEU A 28 -5.30 -3.61 -7.97
N VAL A 29 -6.28 -3.04 -7.26
CA VAL A 29 -7.68 -3.49 -7.24
C VAL A 29 -8.63 -2.30 -7.15
N ILE A 30 -9.77 -2.40 -7.82
CA ILE A 30 -10.91 -1.49 -7.65
C ILE A 30 -11.99 -2.26 -6.93
N THR A 31 -12.40 -1.78 -5.76
CA THR A 31 -13.45 -2.39 -4.94
C THR A 31 -14.70 -1.52 -4.92
N ASP A 32 -15.84 -2.13 -4.56
CA ASP A 32 -17.10 -1.42 -4.31
C ASP A 32 -17.22 -0.96 -2.85
N ALA A 33 -16.10 -0.98 -2.08
CA ALA A 33 -16.06 -0.52 -0.69
C ALA A 33 -16.51 0.93 -0.58
N LYS A 34 -17.38 1.20 0.40
CA LYS A 34 -17.97 2.52 0.65
C LYS A 34 -17.76 2.95 2.10
N ILE A 35 -17.72 4.25 2.29
CA ILE A 35 -17.75 4.86 3.61
C ILE A 35 -19.22 5.07 3.99
N GLN A 36 -19.67 4.46 5.07
CA GLN A 36 -21.00 4.71 5.60
C GLN A 36 -20.96 5.95 6.51
N VAL A 37 -21.84 6.89 6.25
CA VAL A 37 -21.98 8.13 7.02
C VAL A 37 -23.33 8.11 7.68
N CYS A 38 -23.36 8.04 9.00
CA CYS A 38 -24.60 7.99 9.78
C CYS A 38 -24.70 9.15 10.76
N ASP A 39 -25.92 9.58 11.06
CA ASP A 39 -26.14 10.47 12.19
C ASP A 39 -25.81 9.76 13.52
N LYS A 40 -25.58 10.52 14.60
CA LYS A 40 -25.28 9.95 15.93
C LYS A 40 -26.38 9.04 16.49
N GLY A 41 -27.59 9.13 15.97
CA GLY A 41 -28.72 8.27 16.33
C GLY A 41 -28.85 7.01 15.49
N GLY A 42 -28.02 6.86 14.44
CA GLY A 42 -28.06 5.72 13.52
C GLY A 42 -29.33 5.64 12.67
N LYS A 43 -30.13 6.70 12.62
CA LYS A 43 -31.45 6.73 11.95
C LYS A 43 -31.37 7.13 10.49
N ALA A 44 -30.37 7.95 10.13
CA ALA A 44 -30.16 8.39 8.77
C ALA A 44 -28.71 8.04 8.38
N CYS A 45 -28.56 7.17 7.38
CA CYS A 45 -27.26 6.78 6.81
C CYS A 45 -27.27 6.96 5.30
N PHE A 46 -26.12 7.34 4.76
CA PHE A 46 -25.83 7.33 3.33
C PHE A 46 -24.41 6.80 3.10
N SER A 47 -24.14 6.36 1.89
CA SER A 47 -22.83 5.79 1.53
C SER A 47 -22.08 6.72 0.60
N LEU A 48 -20.80 6.86 0.79
CA LEU A 48 -19.89 7.59 -0.08
C LEU A 48 -18.85 6.64 -0.68
N THR A 49 -18.55 6.82 -1.95
CA THR A 49 -17.34 6.27 -2.54
C THR A 49 -16.11 6.99 -1.97
N PRO A 50 -14.88 6.42 -2.08
CA PRO A 50 -13.65 7.11 -1.68
C PRO A 50 -13.49 8.47 -2.36
N GLU A 51 -13.86 8.59 -3.65
CA GLU A 51 -13.79 9.84 -4.41
C GLU A 51 -14.76 10.91 -3.86
N GLU A 52 -16.00 10.52 -3.57
CA GLU A 52 -17.00 11.40 -2.96
C GLU A 52 -16.58 11.81 -1.55
N PHE A 53 -15.97 10.89 -0.79
CA PHE A 53 -15.50 11.16 0.56
C PHE A 53 -14.36 12.19 0.58
N ASN A 54 -13.49 12.22 -0.42
CA ASN A 54 -12.42 13.22 -0.53
C ASN A 54 -12.93 14.66 -0.63
N SER A 55 -14.17 14.84 -1.13
CA SER A 55 -14.85 16.15 -1.23
C SER A 55 -15.88 16.39 -0.12
N TYR A 56 -16.13 15.37 0.72
CA TYR A 56 -17.12 15.42 1.77
C TYR A 56 -16.67 16.35 2.92
N GLN A 57 -17.54 17.32 3.26
CA GLN A 57 -17.32 18.15 4.43
C GLN A 57 -17.88 17.44 5.67
N HIS A 58 -16.97 16.98 6.53
CA HIS A 58 -17.34 16.26 7.73
C HIS A 58 -18.17 17.11 8.68
N ASP A 59 -19.45 16.71 8.91
CA ASP A 59 -20.29 17.25 9.98
C ASP A 59 -19.94 16.53 11.30
N PRO A 60 -19.63 17.23 12.41
CA PRO A 60 -19.39 16.63 13.73
C PRO A 60 -20.54 15.78 14.28
N LYS A 61 -21.75 15.89 13.72
CA LYS A 61 -22.90 15.06 14.06
C LYS A 61 -22.87 13.69 13.38
N HIS A 62 -22.05 13.50 12.37
CA HIS A 62 -21.93 12.26 11.64
C HIS A 62 -20.88 11.33 12.25
N ILE A 63 -21.16 10.04 12.17
CA ILE A 63 -20.25 8.95 12.48
C ILE A 63 -19.86 8.29 11.17
N LEU A 64 -18.55 8.12 10.95
CA LEU A 64 -18.01 7.47 9.77
C LEU A 64 -17.72 6.00 10.09
N ASN A 65 -18.14 5.10 9.20
CA ASN A 65 -17.82 3.68 9.29
C ASN A 65 -17.10 3.26 8.00
N PHE A 66 -15.94 2.61 8.17
CA PHE A 66 -15.05 2.13 7.13
C PHE A 66 -14.97 0.59 7.08
N ASP A 67 -15.96 -0.12 7.60
CA ASP A 67 -15.94 -1.58 7.74
C ASP A 67 -15.83 -2.31 6.39
N ASP A 68 -16.36 -1.73 5.30
CA ASP A 68 -16.21 -2.28 3.96
C ASP A 68 -14.72 -2.44 3.57
N PHE A 69 -13.85 -1.55 4.04
CA PHE A 69 -12.40 -1.61 3.78
C PHE A 69 -11.69 -2.69 4.60
N LYS A 70 -12.37 -3.32 5.56
CA LYS A 70 -11.90 -4.46 6.35
C LYS A 70 -12.46 -5.79 5.85
N SER A 71 -13.30 -5.77 4.82
CA SER A 71 -13.91 -6.98 4.27
C SER A 71 -13.02 -7.62 3.21
N LEU A 72 -12.54 -8.82 3.51
CA LEU A 72 -11.79 -9.64 2.55
C LEU A 72 -12.67 -10.06 1.35
N GLU A 73 -13.98 -10.27 1.58
CA GLU A 73 -14.92 -10.63 0.53
C GLU A 73 -15.11 -9.49 -0.48
N ILE A 74 -15.31 -8.26 0.00
CA ILE A 74 -15.39 -7.08 -0.88
C ILE A 74 -14.09 -6.92 -1.66
N MET A 75 -12.95 -7.15 -1.02
CA MET A 75 -11.66 -7.08 -1.67
C MET A 75 -11.47 -8.16 -2.73
N LYS A 76 -11.87 -9.41 -2.46
CA LYS A 76 -11.85 -10.53 -3.42
C LYS A 76 -12.80 -10.31 -4.60
N ALA A 77 -13.94 -9.68 -4.38
CA ALA A 77 -14.91 -9.35 -5.43
C ALA A 77 -14.44 -8.17 -6.31
N GLY A 78 -13.44 -7.42 -5.87
CA GLY A 78 -12.90 -6.27 -6.58
C GLY A 78 -12.32 -6.63 -7.95
N ARG A 79 -12.41 -5.68 -8.88
CA ARG A 79 -11.84 -5.80 -10.22
C ARG A 79 -10.33 -5.54 -10.18
N LEU A 80 -9.55 -6.54 -10.54
CA LEU A 80 -8.08 -6.46 -10.60
C LEU A 80 -7.62 -5.47 -11.70
N ILE A 81 -6.63 -4.63 -11.38
CA ILE A 81 -6.00 -3.74 -12.36
C ILE A 81 -4.80 -4.47 -12.97
N THR A 82 -5.07 -5.25 -14.00
CA THR A 82 -4.13 -6.17 -14.66
C THR A 82 -2.80 -5.51 -15.05
N LYS A 83 -2.82 -4.25 -15.45
CA LYS A 83 -1.62 -3.50 -15.84
C LYS A 83 -0.57 -3.49 -14.74
N TYR A 84 -0.95 -3.16 -13.51
CA TYR A 84 0.00 -3.04 -12.39
C TYR A 84 0.29 -4.39 -11.76
N LEU A 85 -0.66 -5.30 -11.75
CA LEU A 85 -0.42 -6.69 -11.36
C LEU A 85 0.59 -7.39 -12.28
N ASN A 86 0.55 -7.14 -13.59
CA ASN A 86 1.56 -7.66 -14.53
C ASN A 86 2.96 -7.08 -14.26
N ILE A 87 3.05 -5.81 -13.84
CA ILE A 87 4.33 -5.21 -13.41
C ILE A 87 4.81 -5.91 -12.15
N LEU A 88 3.96 -6.03 -11.14
CA LEU A 88 4.26 -6.72 -9.88
C LEU A 88 4.75 -8.14 -10.14
N GLU A 89 4.00 -8.93 -10.91
CA GLU A 89 4.35 -10.31 -11.25
C GLU A 89 5.70 -10.40 -11.97
N ARG A 90 5.92 -9.56 -12.97
CA ARG A 90 7.16 -9.52 -13.72
C ARG A 90 8.36 -9.24 -12.83
N GLU A 91 8.25 -8.25 -11.95
CA GLU A 91 9.34 -7.86 -11.08
C GLU A 91 9.56 -8.87 -9.94
N TYR A 92 8.48 -9.47 -9.42
CA TYR A 92 8.54 -10.58 -8.49
C TYR A 92 9.28 -11.79 -9.08
N LYS A 93 8.95 -12.20 -10.33
CA LYS A 93 9.63 -13.29 -11.04
C LYS A 93 11.12 -13.02 -11.32
N LYS A 94 11.53 -11.76 -11.39
CA LYS A 94 12.94 -11.36 -11.50
C LYS A 94 13.68 -11.42 -10.16
N GLY A 95 13.00 -11.73 -9.05
CA GLY A 95 13.58 -11.73 -7.72
C GLY A 95 13.70 -10.35 -7.08
N ASN A 96 13.09 -9.31 -7.66
CA ASN A 96 13.01 -7.99 -7.03
C ASN A 96 12.06 -8.03 -5.82
N ALA A 97 12.35 -7.22 -4.81
CA ALA A 97 11.47 -7.07 -3.67
C ALA A 97 10.17 -6.37 -4.07
N ILE A 98 9.07 -6.79 -3.43
CA ILE A 98 7.76 -6.18 -3.59
C ILE A 98 7.29 -5.68 -2.24
N GLY A 99 6.82 -4.44 -2.18
CA GLY A 99 6.18 -3.83 -1.02
C GLY A 99 4.77 -3.33 -1.36
N VAL A 100 3.95 -3.19 -0.33
CA VAL A 100 2.62 -2.58 -0.43
C VAL A 100 2.49 -1.51 0.65
N ILE A 101 2.04 -0.30 0.26
CA ILE A 101 1.71 0.79 1.20
C ILE A 101 0.30 1.26 0.88
N THR A 102 -0.64 1.05 1.77
CA THR A 102 -2.06 1.37 1.56
C THR A 102 -2.67 2.12 2.73
N ALA A 103 -3.72 2.90 2.46
CA ALA A 103 -4.49 3.60 3.48
C ALA A 103 -5.42 2.67 4.30
N ARG A 104 -5.48 1.39 4.01
CA ARG A 104 -6.22 0.41 4.84
C ARG A 104 -5.55 0.25 6.21
N ASP A 105 -6.24 -0.42 7.12
CA ASP A 105 -5.80 -0.60 8.52
C ASP A 105 -5.57 -2.08 8.92
N ASP A 106 -5.73 -3.04 7.99
CA ASP A 106 -5.58 -4.47 8.24
C ASP A 106 -4.51 -5.11 7.34
N GLN A 107 -3.30 -5.21 7.87
CA GLN A 107 -2.16 -5.85 7.22
C GLN A 107 -2.42 -7.33 6.92
N GLU A 108 -3.07 -8.07 7.86
CA GLU A 108 -3.31 -9.50 7.71
C GLU A 108 -4.25 -9.82 6.56
N MET A 109 -5.32 -9.04 6.44
CA MET A 109 -6.27 -9.16 5.33
C MET A 109 -5.59 -8.93 3.98
N ILE A 110 -4.73 -7.90 3.88
CA ILE A 110 -3.99 -7.59 2.65
C ILE A 110 -3.02 -8.73 2.30
N TYR A 111 -2.29 -9.23 3.29
CA TYR A 111 -1.39 -10.38 3.12
C TYR A 111 -2.15 -11.60 2.61
N THR A 112 -3.29 -11.92 3.22
CA THR A 112 -4.15 -13.04 2.83
C THR A 112 -4.66 -12.87 1.39
N TRP A 113 -5.12 -11.68 1.04
CA TRP A 113 -5.60 -11.38 -0.31
C TRP A 113 -4.50 -11.54 -1.36
N LEU A 114 -3.31 -10.98 -1.14
CA LEU A 114 -2.17 -11.11 -2.05
C LEU A 114 -1.78 -12.57 -2.24
N LYS A 115 -1.70 -13.34 -1.15
CA LYS A 115 -1.28 -14.73 -1.14
C LYS A 115 -2.31 -15.66 -1.78
N GLU A 116 -3.58 -15.56 -1.35
CA GLU A 116 -4.59 -16.57 -1.69
C GLU A 116 -5.40 -16.21 -2.93
N HIS A 117 -5.61 -14.92 -3.18
CA HIS A 117 -6.43 -14.48 -4.30
C HIS A 117 -5.60 -14.03 -5.51
N VAL A 118 -4.50 -13.31 -5.28
CA VAL A 118 -3.62 -12.83 -6.37
C VAL A 118 -2.47 -13.79 -6.65
N GLY A 119 -2.08 -14.61 -5.67
CA GLY A 119 -1.05 -15.65 -5.85
C GLY A 119 0.38 -15.16 -5.61
N PHE A 120 0.58 -14.07 -4.88
CA PHE A 120 1.91 -13.52 -4.57
C PHE A 120 2.26 -13.61 -3.10
N HIS A 121 3.43 -14.16 -2.79
CA HIS A 121 3.99 -14.21 -1.45
C HIS A 121 4.84 -12.96 -1.17
N VAL A 122 4.20 -11.84 -0.89
CA VAL A 122 4.89 -10.64 -0.37
C VAL A 122 5.27 -10.88 1.10
N LYS A 123 6.46 -10.47 1.52
CA LYS A 123 6.83 -10.54 2.95
C LYS A 123 5.86 -9.68 3.76
N LYS A 124 5.34 -10.21 4.87
CA LYS A 124 4.35 -9.51 5.68
C LYS A 124 4.85 -8.16 6.17
N ASP A 125 6.11 -8.07 6.60
CA ASP A 125 6.74 -6.81 7.03
C ASP A 125 6.86 -5.77 5.91
N PHE A 126 6.64 -6.16 4.65
CA PHE A 126 6.67 -5.26 3.49
C PHE A 126 5.27 -4.76 3.12
N ILE A 127 4.27 -5.08 3.92
CA ILE A 127 2.89 -4.60 3.77
C ILE A 127 2.62 -3.57 4.87
N TRP A 128 2.44 -2.33 4.48
CA TRP A 128 2.14 -1.22 5.37
C TRP A 128 0.69 -0.79 5.20
N ALA A 129 -0.17 -1.22 6.12
CA ALA A 129 -1.53 -0.75 6.30
C ALA A 129 -1.46 0.51 7.21
N ILE A 130 -1.23 1.69 6.61
CA ILE A 130 -0.79 2.90 7.34
C ILE A 130 -1.82 3.47 8.32
N ASN A 131 -3.06 3.00 8.28
CA ASN A 131 -4.07 3.36 9.28
C ASN A 131 -4.25 2.29 10.37
N ASP A 132 -3.42 1.22 10.40
CA ASP A 132 -3.37 0.32 11.53
C ASP A 132 -2.97 1.11 12.79
N PRO A 133 -3.83 1.17 13.83
CA PRO A 133 -3.52 1.90 15.06
C PRO A 133 -2.22 1.44 15.75
N LYS A 134 -1.78 0.21 15.51
CA LYS A 134 -0.55 -0.35 16.08
C LYS A 134 0.71 0.33 15.56
N LEU A 135 0.65 0.93 14.36
CA LEU A 135 1.78 1.63 13.76
C LEU A 135 2.00 3.02 14.36
N ASN A 136 1.02 3.59 15.06
CA ASN A 136 1.06 4.93 15.67
C ASN A 136 1.48 6.05 14.69
N LEU A 137 1.21 5.89 13.40
CA LEU A 137 1.53 6.90 12.39
C LEU A 137 0.60 8.10 12.53
N VAL A 138 1.18 9.30 12.47
CA VAL A 138 0.45 10.57 12.63
C VAL A 138 0.54 11.40 11.33
N GLY A 139 -0.49 12.18 11.06
CA GLY A 139 -0.52 13.08 9.90
C GLY A 139 -1.49 12.66 8.81
N THR A 140 -1.37 13.29 7.65
CA THR A 140 -2.17 12.98 6.45
C THR A 140 -1.78 11.62 5.86
N ILE A 141 -2.64 11.05 5.02
CA ILE A 141 -2.34 9.80 4.29
C ILE A 141 -0.98 9.89 3.57
N ALA A 142 -0.73 11.00 2.87
CA ALA A 142 0.53 11.19 2.15
C ALA A 142 1.75 11.20 3.08
N GLN A 143 1.66 11.84 4.26
CA GLN A 143 2.74 11.84 5.25
C GLN A 143 2.98 10.45 5.86
N LYS A 144 1.91 9.71 6.17
CA LYS A 144 2.02 8.33 6.65
C LYS A 144 2.65 7.41 5.59
N LYS A 145 2.28 7.57 4.30
CA LYS A 145 2.89 6.83 3.20
C LYS A 145 4.37 7.21 3.01
N GLU A 146 4.72 8.47 3.21
CA GLU A 146 6.11 8.93 3.20
C GLU A 146 6.94 8.22 4.27
N GLU A 147 6.43 8.12 5.49
CA GLU A 147 7.10 7.44 6.60
C GLU A 147 7.28 5.94 6.30
N ALA A 148 6.23 5.27 5.85
CA ALA A 148 6.31 3.87 5.42
C ALA A 148 7.30 3.67 4.25
N PHE A 149 7.39 4.61 3.31
CA PHE A 149 8.35 4.55 2.21
C PHE A 149 9.80 4.73 2.70
N LYS A 150 10.04 5.64 3.64
CA LYS A 150 11.36 5.86 4.25
C LYS A 150 11.85 4.63 4.98
N TRP A 151 10.95 3.85 5.60
CA TRP A 151 11.33 2.58 6.20
C TRP A 151 12.01 1.63 5.19
N PHE A 152 11.55 1.56 3.94
CA PHE A 152 12.23 0.74 2.93
C PHE A 152 13.63 1.25 2.60
N ILE A 153 13.85 2.57 2.61
CA ILE A 153 15.18 3.16 2.47
C ILE A 153 16.09 2.71 3.63
N GLU A 154 15.58 2.74 4.86
CA GLU A 154 16.28 2.30 6.07
C GLU A 154 16.59 0.79 6.04
N GLN A 155 15.77 -0.02 5.34
CA GLN A 155 16.08 -1.42 5.08
C GLN A 155 17.22 -1.62 4.07
N GLY A 156 17.74 -0.54 3.47
CA GLY A 156 18.88 -0.54 2.57
C GLY A 156 18.54 -0.68 1.08
N TYR A 157 17.30 -0.44 0.66
CA TYR A 157 16.95 -0.36 -0.76
C TYR A 157 17.43 0.95 -1.36
N ILE A 158 18.02 0.88 -2.57
CA ILE A 158 18.65 2.03 -3.26
C ILE A 158 17.98 2.38 -4.60
N ASP A 159 17.25 1.46 -5.23
CA ASP A 159 16.42 1.70 -6.43
C ASP A 159 14.96 1.37 -6.07
N LEU A 160 14.17 2.42 -5.75
CA LEU A 160 12.80 2.28 -5.28
C LEU A 160 11.86 2.81 -6.36
N THR A 161 10.83 2.02 -6.68
CA THR A 161 9.79 2.42 -7.62
C THR A 161 8.43 2.35 -6.92
N PHE A 162 7.70 3.48 -6.90
CA PHE A 162 6.41 3.61 -6.22
C PHE A 162 5.29 3.87 -7.21
N PHE A 163 4.18 3.14 -7.05
CA PHE A 163 2.96 3.26 -7.84
C PHE A 163 1.79 3.61 -6.93
N ASP A 164 1.07 4.68 -7.25
CA ASP A 164 -0.07 5.15 -6.45
C ASP A 164 -0.99 5.97 -7.37
N ASP A 165 -2.30 5.91 -7.17
CA ASP A 165 -3.30 6.65 -7.98
C ASP A 165 -3.51 8.09 -7.49
N ASP A 166 -3.13 8.39 -6.24
CA ASP A 166 -3.23 9.73 -5.66
C ASP A 166 -2.01 10.59 -5.97
N ARG A 167 -2.26 11.76 -6.54
CA ARG A 167 -1.22 12.73 -6.89
C ARG A 167 -0.49 13.28 -5.68
N ALA A 168 -1.14 13.43 -4.52
CA ALA A 168 -0.52 13.93 -3.31
C ALA A 168 0.51 12.93 -2.78
N ASN A 169 0.18 11.64 -2.78
CA ASN A 169 1.08 10.57 -2.40
C ASN A 169 2.29 10.51 -3.33
N VAL A 170 2.06 10.49 -4.65
CA VAL A 170 3.13 10.49 -5.67
C VAL A 170 4.04 11.72 -5.50
N LYS A 171 3.47 12.90 -5.25
CA LYS A 171 4.22 14.15 -5.10
C LYS A 171 5.13 14.12 -3.86
N ILE A 172 4.63 13.66 -2.71
CA ILE A 172 5.40 13.63 -1.47
C ILE A 172 6.55 12.63 -1.59
N ILE A 173 6.31 11.43 -2.11
CA ILE A 173 7.36 10.41 -2.32
C ILE A 173 8.41 10.88 -3.32
N LYS A 174 8.01 11.52 -4.41
CA LYS A 174 8.96 12.14 -5.35
C LYS A 174 9.84 13.19 -4.68
N GLY A 175 9.32 13.90 -3.68
CA GLY A 175 10.04 14.91 -2.92
C GLY A 175 11.23 14.35 -2.15
N ILE A 176 11.15 13.10 -1.67
CA ILE A 176 12.19 12.42 -0.89
C ILE A 176 13.54 12.36 -1.64
N GLN A 177 13.52 12.30 -2.98
CA GLN A 177 14.73 12.26 -3.80
C GLN A 177 15.70 13.42 -3.49
N LYS A 178 15.22 14.56 -3.01
CA LYS A 178 16.05 15.73 -2.68
C LYS A 178 16.96 15.47 -1.47
N ASP A 179 16.43 14.69 -0.51
CA ASP A 179 17.12 14.38 0.75
C ASP A 179 18.05 13.16 0.60
N TYR A 180 17.80 12.30 -0.41
CA TYR A 180 18.51 11.07 -0.66
C TYR A 180 19.11 11.07 -2.08
N LYS A 181 20.17 11.84 -2.29
CA LYS A 181 20.76 12.08 -3.62
C LYS A 181 21.36 10.81 -4.26
N ASP A 182 21.84 9.88 -3.45
CA ASP A 182 22.48 8.64 -3.90
C ASP A 182 21.47 7.52 -4.19
N LEU A 183 20.18 7.74 -3.88
CA LEU A 183 19.13 6.79 -4.18
C LEU A 183 18.48 7.08 -5.53
N LYS A 184 17.88 6.06 -6.11
CA LYS A 184 17.07 6.17 -7.32
C LYS A 184 15.62 5.96 -6.97
N ILE A 185 14.87 7.06 -6.87
CA ILE A 185 13.44 7.04 -6.55
C ILE A 185 12.64 7.36 -7.81
N LYS A 186 11.79 6.42 -8.22
CA LYS A 186 10.84 6.59 -9.31
C LYS A 186 9.42 6.55 -8.77
N THR A 187 8.59 7.41 -9.28
CA THR A 187 7.16 7.44 -8.91
C THR A 187 6.29 7.41 -10.15
N HIS A 188 5.19 6.68 -10.09
CA HIS A 188 4.23 6.54 -11.17
C HIS A 188 2.82 6.82 -10.64
N LEU A 189 2.14 7.77 -11.28
CA LEU A 189 0.72 7.98 -11.06
C LEU A 189 -0.04 6.84 -11.75
N ALA A 190 -0.66 5.98 -10.96
CA ALA A 190 -1.47 4.90 -11.48
C ALA A 190 -2.74 5.48 -12.15
N LYS A 191 -3.17 4.84 -13.22
CA LYS A 191 -4.40 5.18 -13.94
C LYS A 191 -5.21 3.90 -14.10
N LYS A 192 -6.46 3.97 -13.71
CA LYS A 192 -7.46 2.90 -13.84
C LYS A 192 -7.65 2.46 -15.29
#